data_faf5cf5b3da2a47d34975123ab2eb6f7
#
_entry.id   faf5cf5b3da2a47d34975123ab2eb6f7
#
_cell.length_a   1.000
_cell.length_b   1.000
_cell.length_c   1.000
_cell.angle_alpha   90.00
_cell.angle_beta   90.00
_cell.angle_gamma   90.00
#
_symmetry.space_group_name_H-M   'P 1'
#
loop_
_entity.id
_entity.type
_entity.pdbx_description
1 polymer ?
#
loop_
_entity_poly.entity_id
_entity_poly.type
_entity_poly.pdbx_seq_one_letter_code
_entity_poly.pdbx_strand_id
1 'polypeptide(L)'
;MARLINAAVGIALLLTSAVVQNAQASEAPKPTLAERHLMASGVKVTHRFDSVSGLRAIVADNGADKRLFYVTPDGKSLIAGLVFDESGRNVTTEDMGRAGISASGNTTAVTQLQAQKLWQRVQGLKSLKDGNRGADIYVFVDPTCQYCHRLMSMVRPYIAAGTLQVRWLPVAILSSRSPGLAEAMYKAPNVAQAIQSVSTNMLKPVPEFEAIRLQLAQNLLAMRDTGQTGVPLVVYRVGQRVVIKSGVPTDAELVALAGGAK
;
A
#
# COMPACT_ATOMS: atom_id res chain seq x y z
N MET A 1 10.54 33.97 -90.06
CA MET A 1 11.40 34.76 -89.16
C MET A 1 11.43 34.07 -87.83
N ALA A 2 12.52 33.38 -87.52
CA ALA A 2 12.67 32.59 -86.30
C ALA A 2 13.33 33.40 -85.19
N ARG A 3 12.88 33.27 -83.97
CA ARG A 3 13.67 33.66 -82.79
C ARG A 3 13.63 32.52 -81.80
N LEU A 4 14.80 31.92 -81.65
CA LEU A 4 15.14 30.95 -80.61
C LEU A 4 15.23 31.69 -79.29
N ILE A 5 14.61 31.15 -78.24
CA ILE A 5 14.81 31.54 -76.86
C ILE A 5 15.37 30.34 -76.12
N ASN A 6 16.66 30.42 -75.71
CA ASN A 6 17.33 29.49 -74.85
C ASN A 6 16.80 29.61 -73.45
N ALA A 7 16.28 28.52 -72.85
CA ALA A 7 16.00 28.42 -71.45
C ALA A 7 17.15 27.63 -70.74
N ALA A 8 17.89 28.35 -69.94
CA ALA A 8 18.92 27.75 -69.07
C ALA A 8 18.24 27.11 -67.87
N VAL A 9 18.40 25.79 -67.71
CA VAL A 9 17.95 25.06 -66.56
C VAL A 9 19.05 25.13 -65.50
N GLY A 10 18.80 25.93 -64.46
CA GLY A 10 19.64 25.98 -63.28
C GLY A 10 19.29 24.81 -62.32
N ILE A 11 20.24 23.89 -62.13
CA ILE A 11 20.17 22.82 -61.15
C ILE A 11 20.58 23.41 -59.79
N ALA A 12 19.63 23.62 -58.90
CA ALA A 12 19.91 23.97 -57.52
C ALA A 12 20.20 22.71 -56.71
N LEU A 13 21.46 22.53 -56.32
CA LEU A 13 21.86 21.49 -55.37
C LEU A 13 21.40 21.89 -53.98
N LEU A 14 20.33 21.24 -53.47
CA LEU A 14 19.94 21.32 -52.09
C LEU A 14 20.86 20.41 -51.25
N LEU A 15 21.84 21.03 -50.59
CA LEU A 15 22.61 20.37 -49.52
C LEU A 15 21.74 20.21 -48.28
N THR A 16 21.14 19.04 -48.10
CA THR A 16 20.48 18.67 -46.87
C THR A 16 21.54 18.34 -45.82
N SER A 17 21.81 19.27 -44.91
CA SER A 17 22.64 19.02 -43.73
C SER A 17 21.86 18.08 -42.80
N ALA A 18 22.22 16.82 -42.78
CA ALA A 18 21.75 15.87 -41.77
C ALA A 18 22.33 16.27 -40.42
N VAL A 19 21.50 16.89 -39.57
CA VAL A 19 21.82 17.08 -38.15
C VAL A 19 21.80 15.71 -37.52
N VAL A 20 22.96 15.11 -37.35
CA VAL A 20 23.13 13.93 -36.50
C VAL A 20 22.91 14.40 -35.06
N GLN A 21 21.69 14.23 -34.56
CA GLN A 21 21.44 14.33 -33.14
C GLN A 21 22.16 13.20 -32.43
N ASN A 22 23.30 13.52 -31.84
CA ASN A 22 23.98 12.65 -30.89
C ASN A 22 23.03 12.43 -29.72
N ALA A 23 22.31 11.32 -29.72
CA ALA A 23 21.64 10.82 -28.56
C ALA A 23 22.74 10.44 -27.55
N GLN A 24 23.09 11.40 -26.67
CA GLN A 24 23.93 11.09 -25.51
C GLN A 24 23.17 10.04 -24.71
N ALA A 25 23.65 8.79 -24.78
CA ALA A 25 23.24 7.76 -23.86
C ALA A 25 23.56 8.29 -22.46
N SER A 26 22.52 8.67 -21.68
CA SER A 26 22.66 9.09 -20.30
C SER A 26 23.32 7.94 -19.55
N GLU A 27 24.57 8.11 -19.17
CA GLU A 27 25.32 7.14 -18.39
C GLU A 27 24.48 6.86 -17.12
N ALA A 28 24.15 5.58 -16.87
CA ALA A 28 23.34 5.20 -15.73
C ALA A 28 24.01 5.74 -14.45
N PRO A 29 23.25 6.44 -13.59
CA PRO A 29 23.83 7.12 -12.43
C PRO A 29 24.60 6.13 -11.54
N LYS A 30 25.83 6.51 -11.19
CA LYS A 30 26.74 5.66 -10.38
C LYS A 30 26.07 5.32 -9.04
N PRO A 31 26.26 4.07 -8.55
CA PRO A 31 25.70 3.65 -7.27
C PRO A 31 26.20 4.53 -6.12
N THR A 32 25.30 4.97 -5.25
CA THR A 32 25.62 5.71 -4.02
C THR A 32 26.31 4.82 -3.00
N LEU A 33 26.79 5.40 -1.89
CA LEU A 33 27.38 4.63 -0.79
C LEU A 33 26.40 3.61 -0.21
N ALA A 34 25.16 4.05 0.05
CA ALA A 34 24.13 3.21 0.59
C ALA A 34 23.72 2.07 -0.37
N GLU A 35 23.66 2.34 -1.68
CA GLU A 35 23.41 1.32 -2.71
C GLU A 35 24.53 0.29 -2.76
N ARG A 36 25.79 0.72 -2.71
CA ARG A 36 26.95 -0.21 -2.69
C ARG A 36 26.91 -1.14 -1.49
N HIS A 37 26.54 -0.62 -0.32
CA HIS A 37 26.40 -1.45 0.88
C HIS A 37 25.28 -2.48 0.73
N LEU A 38 24.14 -2.09 0.17
CA LEU A 38 23.03 -2.99 -0.13
C LEU A 38 23.46 -4.08 -1.14
N MET A 39 24.16 -3.69 -2.20
CA MET A 39 24.65 -4.62 -3.21
C MET A 39 25.70 -5.60 -2.65
N ALA A 40 26.53 -5.16 -1.72
CA ALA A 40 27.51 -6.02 -1.04
C ALA A 40 26.86 -7.13 -0.20
N SER A 41 25.59 -6.98 0.21
CA SER A 41 24.82 -8.04 0.87
C SER A 41 24.18 -9.07 -0.11
N GLY A 42 24.54 -9.03 -1.39
CA GLY A 42 24.03 -9.96 -2.40
C GLY A 42 22.73 -9.53 -3.11
N VAL A 43 22.24 -8.33 -2.82
CA VAL A 43 21.03 -7.78 -3.45
C VAL A 43 21.40 -7.09 -4.77
N LYS A 44 20.60 -7.29 -5.83
CA LYS A 44 20.74 -6.60 -7.11
C LYS A 44 19.87 -5.37 -7.17
N VAL A 45 20.42 -4.21 -7.54
CA VAL A 45 19.64 -3.02 -7.85
C VAL A 45 19.24 -3.06 -9.33
N THR A 46 17.97 -3.29 -9.62
CA THR A 46 17.45 -3.51 -10.97
C THR A 46 16.93 -2.25 -11.64
N HIS A 47 16.43 -1.28 -10.87
CA HIS A 47 15.92 0.00 -11.37
C HIS A 47 16.38 1.15 -10.49
N ARG A 48 16.57 2.31 -11.12
CA ARG A 48 16.84 3.60 -10.49
C ARG A 48 16.06 4.66 -11.22
N PHE A 49 15.34 5.49 -10.49
CA PHE A 49 14.60 6.60 -11.07
C PHE A 49 14.34 7.68 -10.01
N ASP A 50 14.08 8.89 -10.47
CA ASP A 50 13.69 9.98 -9.57
C ASP A 50 12.19 9.87 -9.28
N SER A 51 11.86 9.82 -8.00
CA SER A 51 10.49 9.88 -7.50
C SER A 51 9.92 11.29 -7.63
N VAL A 52 8.61 11.40 -7.76
CA VAL A 52 7.92 12.70 -7.69
C VAL A 52 8.10 13.40 -6.33
N SER A 53 8.54 12.68 -5.31
CA SER A 53 8.92 13.23 -4.00
C SER A 53 10.27 13.95 -3.99
N GLY A 54 11.01 13.96 -5.10
CA GLY A 54 12.38 14.47 -5.19
C GLY A 54 13.45 13.52 -4.62
N LEU A 55 13.06 12.35 -4.10
CA LEU A 55 14.00 11.32 -3.67
C LEU A 55 14.35 10.40 -4.85
N ARG A 56 15.57 9.85 -4.84
CA ARG A 56 15.92 8.77 -5.78
C ARG A 56 15.30 7.47 -5.27
N ALA A 57 14.48 6.84 -6.10
CA ALA A 57 13.94 5.52 -5.86
C ALA A 57 14.82 4.44 -6.48
N ILE A 58 15.04 3.34 -5.77
CA ILE A 58 15.75 2.16 -6.27
C ILE A 58 14.94 0.89 -6.01
N VAL A 59 15.01 -0.03 -6.94
CA VAL A 59 14.43 -1.36 -6.80
C VAL A 59 15.53 -2.36 -6.48
N ALA A 60 15.45 -2.95 -5.32
CA ALA A 60 16.33 -3.99 -4.84
C ALA A 60 15.67 -5.36 -5.03
N ASP A 61 16.40 -6.29 -5.65
CA ASP A 61 15.96 -7.67 -5.95
C ASP A 61 16.93 -8.65 -5.28
N ASN A 62 16.43 -9.47 -4.36
CA ASN A 62 17.20 -10.51 -3.68
C ASN A 62 16.99 -11.91 -4.29
N GLY A 63 16.33 -11.98 -5.45
CA GLY A 63 16.00 -13.23 -6.14
C GLY A 63 14.66 -13.85 -5.70
N ALA A 64 14.15 -13.52 -4.50
CA ALA A 64 12.84 -13.95 -4.02
C ALA A 64 11.81 -12.80 -4.06
N ASP A 65 12.27 -11.59 -3.71
CA ASP A 65 11.41 -10.41 -3.58
C ASP A 65 12.07 -9.18 -4.21
N LYS A 66 11.23 -8.30 -4.77
CA LYS A 66 11.61 -6.95 -5.21
C LYS A 66 11.09 -5.94 -4.21
N ARG A 67 11.97 -5.04 -3.75
CA ARG A 67 11.62 -3.99 -2.80
C ARG A 67 12.04 -2.63 -3.30
N LEU A 68 11.18 -1.63 -3.06
CA LEU A 68 11.47 -0.25 -3.32
C LEU A 68 12.13 0.38 -2.09
N PHE A 69 13.22 1.09 -2.31
CA PHE A 69 13.88 1.93 -1.31
C PHE A 69 14.04 3.33 -1.87
N TYR A 70 14.13 4.30 -0.97
CA TYR A 70 14.52 5.65 -1.33
C TYR A 70 15.91 5.94 -0.80
N VAL A 71 16.70 6.62 -1.60
CA VAL A 71 18.05 7.06 -1.23
C VAL A 71 17.96 8.49 -0.74
N THR A 72 18.60 8.79 0.39
CA THR A 72 18.71 10.16 0.89
C THR A 72 19.52 11.02 -0.10
N PRO A 73 19.27 12.36 -0.19
CA PRO A 73 19.96 13.23 -1.14
C PRO A 73 21.50 13.20 -1.03
N ASP A 74 22.04 12.94 0.17
CA ASP A 74 23.47 12.77 0.40
C ASP A 74 24.03 11.40 -0.02
N GLY A 75 23.16 10.48 -0.45
CA GLY A 75 23.53 9.14 -0.90
C GLY A 75 24.02 8.19 0.18
N LYS A 76 23.89 8.54 1.46
CA LYS A 76 24.47 7.77 2.58
C LYS A 76 23.50 6.82 3.24
N SER A 77 22.18 7.02 3.08
CA SER A 77 21.17 6.23 3.74
C SER A 77 20.10 5.72 2.78
N LEU A 78 19.49 4.59 3.14
CA LEU A 78 18.31 4.03 2.49
C LEU A 78 17.11 4.16 3.41
N ILE A 79 16.01 4.58 2.85
CA ILE A 79 14.71 4.64 3.51
C ILE A 79 13.85 3.49 2.99
N ALA A 80 13.46 2.59 3.87
CA ALA A 80 12.49 1.54 3.60
C ALA A 80 11.16 1.96 4.23
N GLY A 81 10.19 2.37 3.43
CA GLY A 81 8.92 2.86 3.97
C GLY A 81 8.02 3.49 2.92
N LEU A 82 6.95 4.13 3.40
CA LEU A 82 6.00 4.85 2.56
C LEU A 82 6.34 6.34 2.57
N VAL A 83 6.33 6.92 1.38
CA VAL A 83 6.49 8.36 1.17
C VAL A 83 5.13 8.93 0.78
N PHE A 84 4.74 10.00 1.45
CA PHE A 84 3.53 10.74 1.16
C PHE A 84 3.92 12.15 0.74
N ASP A 85 3.20 12.71 -0.23
CA ASP A 85 3.35 14.11 -0.62
C ASP A 85 2.58 15.04 0.34
N GLU A 86 2.68 16.33 0.10
CA GLU A 86 2.03 17.38 0.90
C GLU A 86 0.49 17.28 0.91
N SER A 87 -0.10 16.63 -0.11
CA SER A 87 -1.54 16.35 -0.17
C SER A 87 -1.95 15.07 0.58
N GLY A 88 -0.97 14.34 1.15
CA GLY A 88 -1.19 13.04 1.80
C GLY A 88 -1.36 11.87 0.84
N ARG A 89 -1.05 12.05 -0.46
CA ARG A 89 -1.07 10.99 -1.46
C ARG A 89 0.15 10.06 -1.28
N ASN A 90 -0.08 8.76 -1.32
CA ASN A 90 1.00 7.77 -1.23
C ASN A 90 1.81 7.70 -2.52
N VAL A 91 2.94 8.40 -2.55
CA VAL A 91 3.88 8.42 -3.68
C VAL A 91 4.53 7.06 -3.90
N THR A 92 4.77 6.31 -2.83
CA THR A 92 5.38 4.97 -2.94
C THR A 92 4.54 4.02 -3.80
N THR A 93 3.22 4.08 -3.72
CA THR A 93 2.34 3.26 -4.56
C THR A 93 2.51 3.59 -6.05
N GLU A 94 2.65 4.87 -6.38
CA GLU A 94 2.89 5.32 -7.76
C GLU A 94 4.27 4.87 -8.25
N ASP A 95 5.31 5.07 -7.43
CA ASP A 95 6.69 4.66 -7.75
C ASP A 95 6.82 3.14 -7.93
N MET A 96 6.11 2.35 -7.12
CA MET A 96 6.04 0.90 -7.30
C MET A 96 5.39 0.53 -8.63
N GLY A 97 4.31 1.21 -9.02
CA GLY A 97 3.68 1.03 -10.33
C GLY A 97 4.63 1.36 -11.48
N ARG A 98 5.39 2.46 -11.39
CA ARG A 98 6.43 2.85 -12.36
C ARG A 98 7.56 1.81 -12.47
N ALA A 99 7.90 1.18 -11.37
CA ALA A 99 8.92 0.14 -11.30
C ALA A 99 8.43 -1.25 -11.73
N GLY A 100 7.14 -1.40 -12.10
CA GLY A 100 6.54 -2.69 -12.41
C GLY A 100 6.46 -3.63 -11.19
N ILE A 101 6.52 -3.05 -9.98
CA ILE A 101 6.34 -3.78 -8.73
C ILE A 101 4.88 -3.64 -8.33
N SER A 102 4.17 -4.73 -8.18
CA SER A 102 2.84 -4.66 -7.57
C SER A 102 2.94 -4.08 -6.16
N ALA A 103 1.97 -3.26 -5.75
CA ALA A 103 1.92 -2.67 -4.40
C ALA A 103 1.99 -3.72 -3.26
N SER A 104 1.86 -5.00 -3.60
CA SER A 104 2.15 -6.15 -2.73
C SER A 104 3.65 -6.39 -2.47
N GLY A 105 4.57 -5.71 -3.16
CA GLY A 105 6.00 -6.02 -3.15
C GLY A 105 6.82 -5.44 -1.98
N ASN A 106 6.26 -4.59 -1.13
CA ASN A 106 6.92 -4.14 0.11
C ASN A 106 6.46 -4.92 1.35
N THR A 107 5.52 -5.80 1.17
CA THR A 107 5.14 -6.85 2.10
C THR A 107 5.50 -8.16 1.44
N THR A 108 6.23 -9.01 2.10
CA THR A 108 6.46 -10.41 1.68
C THR A 108 5.18 -10.90 1.04
N ALA A 109 5.25 -11.26 -0.25
CA ALA A 109 4.05 -11.71 -0.96
C ALA A 109 3.44 -12.86 -0.17
N VAL A 110 2.29 -12.62 0.46
CA VAL A 110 1.63 -13.63 1.28
C VAL A 110 1.22 -14.75 0.35
N THR A 111 1.80 -15.92 0.54
CA THR A 111 1.42 -17.08 -0.24
C THR A 111 -0.07 -17.43 -0.01
N GLN A 112 -0.71 -18.06 -0.98
CA GLN A 112 -2.12 -18.46 -0.82
C GLN A 112 -2.30 -19.40 0.39
N LEU A 113 -1.29 -20.21 0.70
CA LEU A 113 -1.29 -21.05 1.90
C LEU A 113 -1.29 -20.22 3.19
N GLN A 114 -0.45 -19.20 3.27
CA GLN A 114 -0.42 -18.28 4.43
C GLN A 114 -1.74 -17.50 4.55
N ALA A 115 -2.30 -17.05 3.43
CA ALA A 115 -3.57 -16.37 3.40
C ALA A 115 -4.72 -17.27 3.90
N GLN A 116 -4.74 -18.54 3.49
CA GLN A 116 -5.72 -19.52 3.97
C GLN A 116 -5.55 -19.80 5.46
N LYS A 117 -4.31 -19.96 5.95
CA LYS A 117 -4.03 -20.11 7.39
C LYS A 117 -4.52 -18.90 8.20
N LEU A 118 -4.26 -17.68 7.70
CA LEU A 118 -4.76 -16.47 8.34
C LEU A 118 -6.29 -16.46 8.35
N TRP A 119 -6.94 -16.79 7.22
CA TRP A 119 -8.40 -16.86 7.15
C TRP A 119 -9.01 -17.80 8.19
N GLN A 120 -8.46 -18.98 8.33
CA GLN A 120 -8.90 -19.93 9.37
C GLN A 120 -8.69 -19.38 10.79
N ARG A 121 -7.54 -18.73 11.01
CA ARG A 121 -7.19 -18.16 12.31
C ARG A 121 -8.10 -16.99 12.72
N VAL A 122 -8.39 -16.05 11.80
CA VAL A 122 -9.22 -14.87 12.12
C VAL A 122 -10.66 -15.24 12.48
N GLN A 123 -11.17 -16.38 11.99
CA GLN A 123 -12.50 -16.86 12.36
C GLN A 123 -12.60 -17.28 13.83
N GLY A 124 -11.48 -17.71 14.44
CA GLY A 124 -11.41 -18.06 15.85
C GLY A 124 -11.06 -16.88 16.78
N LEU A 125 -10.69 -15.73 16.24
CA LEU A 125 -10.36 -14.55 17.04
C LEU A 125 -11.63 -13.82 17.50
N LYS A 126 -11.57 -13.25 18.71
CA LYS A 126 -12.63 -12.37 19.20
C LYS A 126 -12.61 -11.07 18.41
N SER A 127 -13.56 -10.91 17.50
CA SER A 127 -13.74 -9.72 16.68
C SER A 127 -14.93 -8.89 17.13
N LEU A 128 -14.93 -7.60 16.80
CA LEU A 128 -16.07 -6.71 16.95
C LEU A 128 -16.90 -6.76 15.67
N LYS A 129 -18.05 -7.39 15.73
CA LYS A 129 -18.93 -7.59 14.58
C LYS A 129 -19.75 -6.34 14.29
N ASP A 130 -19.63 -5.81 13.09
CA ASP A 130 -20.29 -4.61 12.62
C ASP A 130 -21.04 -4.91 11.31
N GLY A 131 -22.35 -4.82 11.37
CA GLY A 131 -23.24 -5.37 10.34
C GLY A 131 -23.64 -6.82 10.60
N ASN A 132 -24.61 -7.31 9.83
CA ASN A 132 -25.20 -8.64 10.02
C ASN A 132 -25.45 -9.40 8.70
N ARG A 133 -25.17 -8.77 7.57
CA ARG A 133 -25.41 -9.28 6.21
C ARG A 133 -24.31 -8.81 5.26
N GLY A 134 -24.24 -9.44 4.11
CA GLY A 134 -23.30 -9.10 3.04
C GLY A 134 -22.00 -9.89 3.12
N ALA A 135 -20.99 -9.45 2.36
CA ALA A 135 -19.67 -10.04 2.36
C ALA A 135 -19.00 -9.88 3.72
N ASP A 136 -18.46 -10.96 4.27
CA ASP A 136 -17.78 -10.96 5.57
C ASP A 136 -16.30 -10.66 5.39
N ILE A 137 -15.80 -9.58 5.97
CA ILE A 137 -14.40 -9.18 5.93
C ILE A 137 -13.83 -9.00 7.34
N TYR A 138 -12.57 -9.38 7.53
CA TYR A 138 -11.82 -9.16 8.76
C TYR A 138 -10.85 -8.02 8.57
N VAL A 139 -10.79 -7.10 9.54
CA VAL A 139 -9.94 -5.92 9.44
C VAL A 139 -9.14 -5.72 10.71
N PHE A 140 -7.82 -5.88 10.62
CA PHE A 140 -6.93 -5.49 11.71
C PHE A 140 -6.78 -3.98 11.71
N VAL A 141 -7.00 -3.36 12.86
CA VAL A 141 -7.00 -1.92 13.03
C VAL A 141 -6.29 -1.51 14.32
N ASP A 142 -5.57 -0.39 14.27
CA ASP A 142 -5.17 0.29 15.50
C ASP A 142 -6.11 1.49 15.72
N PRO A 143 -6.67 1.65 16.93
CA PRO A 143 -7.64 2.73 17.20
C PRO A 143 -7.08 4.15 17.05
N THR A 144 -5.75 4.31 16.98
CA THR A 144 -5.11 5.62 16.78
C THR A 144 -4.67 5.86 15.34
N CYS A 145 -4.90 4.89 14.44
CA CYS A 145 -4.49 4.95 13.05
C CYS A 145 -5.46 5.76 12.18
N GLN A 146 -5.02 6.88 11.64
CA GLN A 146 -5.85 7.72 10.76
C GLN A 146 -6.37 6.99 9.50
N TYR A 147 -5.58 6.08 8.92
CA TYR A 147 -6.03 5.27 7.78
C TYR A 147 -7.09 4.25 8.16
N CYS A 148 -7.01 3.73 9.40
CA CYS A 148 -8.07 2.88 9.95
C CYS A 148 -9.37 3.69 10.14
N HIS A 149 -9.29 4.93 10.64
CA HIS A 149 -10.43 5.84 10.75
C HIS A 149 -11.07 6.11 9.40
N ARG A 150 -10.24 6.37 8.38
CA ARG A 150 -10.73 6.54 7.01
C ARG A 150 -11.49 5.30 6.53
N LEU A 151 -10.91 4.11 6.68
CA LEU A 151 -11.57 2.86 6.29
C LEU A 151 -12.88 2.66 7.04
N MET A 152 -12.90 2.90 8.35
CA MET A 152 -14.12 2.82 9.18
C MET A 152 -15.25 3.69 8.62
N SER A 153 -14.93 4.89 8.16
CA SER A 153 -15.90 5.80 7.54
C SER A 153 -16.34 5.32 6.15
N MET A 154 -15.40 4.85 5.33
CA MET A 154 -15.69 4.39 3.95
C MET A 154 -16.60 3.17 3.89
N VAL A 155 -16.52 2.25 4.86
CA VAL A 155 -17.35 1.04 4.86
C VAL A 155 -18.76 1.25 5.41
N ARG A 156 -19.04 2.38 6.08
CA ARG A 156 -20.37 2.67 6.68
C ARG A 156 -21.54 2.52 5.72
N PRO A 157 -21.52 3.12 4.51
CA PRO A 157 -22.63 2.99 3.57
C PRO A 157 -22.92 1.54 3.18
N TYR A 158 -21.88 0.72 3.00
CA TYR A 158 -22.01 -0.69 2.61
C TYR A 158 -22.57 -1.55 3.76
N ILE A 159 -22.16 -1.26 5.01
CA ILE A 159 -22.71 -1.92 6.19
C ILE A 159 -24.20 -1.54 6.36
N ALA A 160 -24.54 -0.27 6.21
CA ALA A 160 -25.92 0.21 6.31
C ALA A 160 -26.81 -0.40 5.23
N ALA A 161 -26.29 -0.55 4.00
CA ALA A 161 -26.98 -1.22 2.90
C ALA A 161 -27.10 -2.75 3.09
N GLY A 162 -26.38 -3.33 4.07
CA GLY A 162 -26.34 -4.77 4.30
C GLY A 162 -25.60 -5.56 3.20
N THR A 163 -24.70 -4.90 2.46
CA THR A 163 -23.85 -5.53 1.43
C THR A 163 -22.48 -5.92 1.98
N LEU A 164 -22.09 -5.40 3.13
CA LEU A 164 -20.82 -5.70 3.80
C LEU A 164 -21.05 -5.92 5.31
N GLN A 165 -20.35 -6.91 5.86
CA GLN A 165 -20.22 -7.15 7.29
C GLN A 165 -18.74 -7.09 7.65
N VAL A 166 -18.39 -6.28 8.64
CA VAL A 166 -17.00 -6.09 9.05
C VAL A 166 -16.74 -6.69 10.42
N ARG A 167 -15.68 -7.45 10.54
CA ARG A 167 -15.17 -7.99 11.81
C ARG A 167 -13.87 -7.26 12.15
N TRP A 168 -13.98 -6.29 13.03
CA TRP A 168 -12.84 -5.51 13.47
C TRP A 168 -11.98 -6.30 14.46
N LEU A 169 -10.69 -6.36 14.21
CA LEU A 169 -9.66 -7.01 15.03
C LEU A 169 -8.68 -5.94 15.53
N PRO A 170 -8.94 -5.32 16.68
CA PRO A 170 -8.05 -4.31 17.23
C PRO A 170 -6.66 -4.89 17.52
N VAL A 171 -5.63 -4.12 17.16
CA VAL A 171 -4.23 -4.28 17.59
C VAL A 171 -3.78 -2.99 18.26
N ALA A 172 -2.68 -3.01 19.01
CA ALA A 172 -2.18 -1.86 19.74
C ALA A 172 -0.69 -1.71 19.48
N ILE A 173 -0.37 -1.09 18.34
CA ILE A 173 1.01 -1.03 17.81
C ILE A 173 1.53 0.39 17.56
N LEU A 174 0.64 1.39 17.52
CA LEU A 174 1.02 2.74 17.09
C LEU A 174 1.17 3.74 18.25
N SER A 175 0.47 3.52 19.36
CA SER A 175 0.43 4.49 20.46
C SER A 175 0.25 3.81 21.82
N SER A 176 0.78 4.41 22.86
CA SER A 176 0.49 4.00 24.26
C SER A 176 -1.00 4.10 24.64
N ARG A 177 -1.79 4.88 23.88
CA ARG A 177 -3.25 5.00 24.04
C ARG A 177 -4.03 3.86 23.39
N SER A 178 -3.41 3.17 22.41
CA SER A 178 -4.10 2.15 21.60
C SER A 178 -4.71 1.02 22.44
N PRO A 179 -4.04 0.46 23.47
CA PRO A 179 -4.63 -0.61 24.29
C PRO A 179 -5.91 -0.17 25.02
N GLY A 180 -5.91 1.01 25.66
CA GLY A 180 -7.08 1.52 26.36
C GLY A 180 -8.24 1.85 25.43
N LEU A 181 -7.96 2.33 24.22
CA LEU A 181 -8.99 2.56 23.19
C LEU A 181 -9.55 1.23 22.66
N ALA A 182 -8.69 0.24 22.42
CA ALA A 182 -9.13 -1.08 21.99
C ALA A 182 -10.05 -1.75 23.04
N GLU A 183 -9.72 -1.62 24.33
CA GLU A 183 -10.60 -2.10 25.40
C GLU A 183 -11.93 -1.36 25.43
N ALA A 184 -11.93 -0.04 25.27
CA ALA A 184 -13.15 0.74 25.17
C ALA A 184 -14.03 0.27 23.99
N MET A 185 -13.44 -0.09 22.87
CA MET A 185 -14.17 -0.70 21.74
C MET A 185 -14.80 -2.04 22.12
N TYR A 186 -14.08 -2.92 22.82
CA TYR A 186 -14.60 -4.25 23.22
C TYR A 186 -15.68 -4.15 24.32
N LYS A 187 -15.62 -3.14 25.17
CA LYS A 187 -16.60 -2.89 26.24
C LYS A 187 -17.85 -2.15 25.77
N ALA A 188 -17.82 -1.57 24.58
CA ALA A 188 -18.92 -0.78 24.07
C ALA A 188 -20.17 -1.67 23.85
N PRO A 189 -21.33 -1.25 24.30
CA PRO A 189 -22.59 -2.00 24.13
C PRO A 189 -23.04 -2.01 22.66
N ASN A 190 -22.60 -1.04 21.87
CA ASN A 190 -22.91 -0.92 20.44
C ASN A 190 -21.62 -0.76 19.63
N VAL A 191 -21.29 -1.79 18.86
CA VAL A 191 -20.08 -1.81 18.05
C VAL A 191 -20.07 -0.72 16.99
N ALA A 192 -21.18 -0.50 16.27
CA ALA A 192 -21.25 0.52 15.23
C ALA A 192 -20.98 1.93 15.79
N GLN A 193 -21.53 2.23 16.96
CA GLN A 193 -21.29 3.50 17.65
C GLN A 193 -19.84 3.62 18.13
N ALA A 194 -19.27 2.54 18.66
CA ALA A 194 -17.86 2.52 19.06
C ALA A 194 -16.94 2.80 17.89
N ILE A 195 -17.15 2.13 16.77
CA ILE A 195 -16.38 2.33 15.53
C ILE A 195 -16.51 3.77 15.01
N GLN A 196 -17.71 4.33 15.03
CA GLN A 196 -17.94 5.73 14.69
C GLN A 196 -17.18 6.67 15.62
N SER A 197 -17.22 6.41 16.93
CA SER A 197 -16.51 7.24 17.92
C SER A 197 -14.98 7.14 17.77
N VAL A 198 -14.44 6.00 17.35
CA VAL A 198 -13.03 5.86 16.99
C VAL A 198 -12.72 6.70 15.75
N SER A 199 -13.49 6.55 14.68
CA SER A 199 -13.23 7.23 13.40
C SER A 199 -13.31 8.76 13.51
N THR A 200 -14.03 9.27 14.50
CA THR A 200 -14.16 10.71 14.79
C THR A 200 -13.28 11.19 15.97
N ASN A 201 -12.39 10.33 16.49
CA ASN A 201 -11.57 10.60 17.68
C ASN A 201 -12.34 10.96 18.96
N MET A 202 -13.57 10.53 19.05
CA MET A 202 -14.45 10.80 20.20
C MET A 202 -14.39 9.70 21.28
N LEU A 203 -13.88 8.49 20.92
CA LEU A 203 -13.75 7.41 21.89
C LEU A 203 -12.65 7.74 22.91
N LYS A 204 -12.96 7.56 24.18
CA LYS A 204 -11.99 7.77 25.26
C LYS A 204 -11.38 6.43 25.66
N PRO A 205 -10.05 6.37 25.91
CA PRO A 205 -9.40 5.15 26.38
C PRO A 205 -9.86 4.86 27.83
N VAL A 206 -9.98 3.58 28.14
CA VAL A 206 -10.08 3.16 29.54
C VAL A 206 -8.68 3.03 30.15
N PRO A 207 -8.50 3.33 31.45
CA PRO A 207 -7.19 3.33 32.09
C PRO A 207 -6.60 1.92 32.27
N GLU A 208 -7.44 0.92 32.46
CA GLU A 208 -7.06 -0.49 32.63
C GLU A 208 -7.50 -1.31 31.43
N PHE A 209 -6.56 -2.11 30.89
CA PHE A 209 -6.76 -2.91 29.69
C PHE A 209 -6.22 -4.35 29.80
N GLU A 210 -6.04 -4.85 31.01
CA GLU A 210 -5.53 -6.21 31.25
C GLU A 210 -6.46 -7.29 30.66
N ALA A 211 -7.77 -7.07 30.71
CA ALA A 211 -8.77 -8.03 30.26
C ALA A 211 -8.67 -8.35 28.75
N ILE A 212 -8.13 -7.45 27.95
CA ILE A 212 -7.99 -7.65 26.49
C ILE A 212 -6.54 -7.89 26.03
N ARG A 213 -5.58 -7.88 26.96
CA ARG A 213 -4.15 -8.03 26.60
C ARG A 213 -3.90 -9.29 25.77
N LEU A 214 -4.51 -10.41 26.17
CA LEU A 214 -4.40 -11.68 25.42
C LEU A 214 -5.01 -11.56 24.02
N GLN A 215 -6.19 -10.94 23.91
CA GLN A 215 -6.83 -10.68 22.61
C GLN A 215 -5.94 -9.86 21.67
N LEU A 216 -5.39 -8.75 22.17
CA LEU A 216 -4.52 -7.88 21.39
C LEU A 216 -3.27 -8.64 20.93
N ALA A 217 -2.67 -9.45 21.82
CA ALA A 217 -1.54 -10.29 21.46
C ALA A 217 -1.88 -11.34 20.40
N GLN A 218 -3.03 -12.01 20.52
CA GLN A 218 -3.50 -13.01 19.55
C GLN A 218 -3.77 -12.36 18.18
N ASN A 219 -4.42 -11.20 18.15
CA ASN A 219 -4.67 -10.46 16.92
C ASN A 219 -3.34 -10.04 16.27
N LEU A 220 -2.41 -9.50 17.05
CA LEU A 220 -1.11 -9.07 16.55
C LEU A 220 -0.29 -10.23 15.99
N LEU A 221 -0.26 -11.37 16.69
CA LEU A 221 0.42 -12.58 16.22
C LEU A 221 -0.19 -13.08 14.90
N ALA A 222 -1.54 -13.12 14.81
CA ALA A 222 -2.19 -13.54 13.58
C ALA A 222 -1.83 -12.64 12.39
N MET A 223 -1.77 -11.32 12.60
CA MET A 223 -1.35 -10.38 11.58
C MET A 223 0.12 -10.60 11.18
N ARG A 224 1.03 -10.73 12.14
CA ARG A 224 2.48 -10.86 11.92
C ARG A 224 2.89 -12.18 11.28
N ASP A 225 2.18 -13.26 11.51
CA ASP A 225 2.45 -14.57 10.90
C ASP A 225 2.40 -14.54 9.37
N THR A 226 1.79 -13.52 8.77
CA THR A 226 1.79 -13.27 7.33
C THR A 226 2.93 -12.37 6.85
N GLY A 227 3.80 -11.92 7.74
CA GLY A 227 4.83 -10.92 7.46
C GLY A 227 4.29 -9.48 7.38
N GLN A 228 2.99 -9.28 7.64
CA GLN A 228 2.36 -7.95 7.62
C GLN A 228 2.54 -7.25 8.96
N THR A 229 2.91 -5.97 8.92
CA THR A 229 3.19 -5.16 10.13
C THR A 229 2.38 -3.87 10.18
N GLY A 230 1.68 -3.53 9.09
CA GLY A 230 0.91 -2.27 8.96
C GLY A 230 -0.58 -2.47 9.12
N VAL A 231 -1.26 -1.39 9.51
CA VAL A 231 -2.73 -1.31 9.61
C VAL A 231 -3.25 -0.12 8.78
N PRO A 232 -4.48 -0.22 8.24
CA PRO A 232 -5.38 -1.36 8.29
C PRO A 232 -4.90 -2.52 7.44
N LEU A 233 -5.18 -3.76 7.87
CA LEU A 233 -4.98 -4.96 7.07
C LEU A 233 -6.33 -5.64 6.88
N VAL A 234 -6.78 -5.74 5.62
CA VAL A 234 -8.10 -6.30 5.27
C VAL A 234 -7.94 -7.72 4.74
N VAL A 235 -8.71 -8.66 5.28
CA VAL A 235 -8.69 -10.08 4.91
C VAL A 235 -10.10 -10.49 4.50
N TYR A 236 -10.24 -11.02 3.29
CA TYR A 236 -11.52 -11.40 2.72
C TYR A 236 -11.40 -12.54 1.71
N ARG A 237 -12.52 -13.05 1.24
CA ARG A 237 -12.55 -14.11 0.22
C ARG A 237 -13.23 -13.62 -1.05
N VAL A 238 -12.68 -14.08 -2.18
CA VAL A 238 -13.30 -13.99 -3.50
C VAL A 238 -13.36 -15.42 -4.04
N GLY A 239 -14.54 -16.01 -4.03
CA GLY A 239 -14.69 -17.44 -4.29
C GLY A 239 -13.89 -18.29 -3.28
N GLN A 240 -12.98 -19.11 -3.78
CA GLN A 240 -12.09 -19.94 -2.93
C GLN A 240 -10.77 -19.22 -2.55
N ARG A 241 -10.49 -18.09 -3.17
CA ARG A 241 -9.24 -17.37 -2.94
C ARG A 241 -9.36 -16.43 -1.74
N VAL A 242 -8.41 -16.52 -0.81
CA VAL A 242 -8.25 -15.54 0.26
C VAL A 242 -7.38 -14.40 -0.22
N VAL A 243 -7.83 -13.20 0.02
CA VAL A 243 -7.12 -11.96 -0.32
C VAL A 243 -6.73 -11.25 0.97
N ILE A 244 -5.49 -10.79 1.04
CA ILE A 244 -4.97 -9.93 2.10
C ILE A 244 -4.58 -8.62 1.46
N LYS A 245 -5.21 -7.54 1.89
CA LYS A 245 -4.98 -6.18 1.38
C LYS A 245 -4.40 -5.32 2.49
N SER A 246 -3.17 -4.86 2.30
CA SER A 246 -2.56 -3.86 3.18
C SER A 246 -3.03 -2.45 2.80
N GLY A 247 -3.33 -1.65 3.81
CA GLY A 247 -3.81 -0.29 3.64
C GLY A 247 -5.31 -0.19 3.34
N VAL A 248 -5.76 1.01 3.03
CA VAL A 248 -7.16 1.29 2.73
C VAL A 248 -7.49 0.80 1.32
N PRO A 249 -8.53 -0.04 1.14
CA PRO A 249 -9.03 -0.38 -0.19
C PRO A 249 -9.49 0.87 -0.95
N THR A 250 -9.36 0.84 -2.26
CA THR A 250 -9.96 1.87 -3.14
C THR A 250 -11.49 1.74 -3.15
N ASP A 251 -12.17 2.79 -3.59
CA ASP A 251 -13.64 2.75 -3.73
C ASP A 251 -14.08 1.63 -4.68
N ALA A 252 -13.35 1.40 -5.79
CA ALA A 252 -13.63 0.32 -6.72
C ALA A 252 -13.49 -1.07 -6.07
N GLU A 253 -12.47 -1.27 -5.22
CA GLU A 253 -12.28 -2.51 -4.46
C GLU A 253 -13.41 -2.71 -3.44
N LEU A 254 -13.87 -1.65 -2.76
CA LEU A 254 -15.01 -1.74 -1.83
C LEU A 254 -16.31 -2.06 -2.54
N VAL A 255 -16.56 -1.46 -3.71
CA VAL A 255 -17.72 -1.79 -4.55
C VAL A 255 -17.67 -3.25 -4.98
N ALA A 256 -16.52 -3.74 -5.43
CA ALA A 256 -16.35 -5.14 -5.82
C ALA A 256 -16.57 -6.11 -4.65
N LEU A 257 -16.05 -5.77 -3.46
CA LEU A 257 -16.28 -6.53 -2.23
C LEU A 257 -17.76 -6.60 -1.86
N ALA A 258 -18.43 -5.46 -1.87
CA ALA A 258 -19.85 -5.35 -1.53
C ALA A 258 -20.77 -5.99 -2.60
N GLY A 259 -20.35 -6.01 -3.86
CA GLY A 259 -21.09 -6.63 -4.97
C GLY A 259 -20.91 -8.14 -5.10
N GLY A 260 -19.85 -8.69 -4.54
CA GLY A 260 -19.52 -10.13 -4.59
C GLY A 260 -20.30 -11.03 -3.61
N ALA A 261 -21.21 -10.47 -2.84
CA ALA A 261 -22.07 -11.19 -1.88
C ALA A 261 -23.34 -11.77 -2.51
N LYS A 262 -23.27 -12.18 -3.79
CA LYS A 262 -24.36 -12.93 -4.46
C LYS A 262 -24.04 -14.41 -4.51
#